data_5374a77d9c528ae3d1748b31f1165ff0
#
_entry.id   5374a77d9c528ae3d1748b31f1165ff0
#
_cell.length_a   1.000
_cell.length_b   1.000
_cell.length_c   1.000
_cell.angle_alpha   90.00
_cell.angle_beta   90.00
_cell.angle_gamma   90.00
#
_symmetry.space_group_name_H-M   'P 1'
#
loop_
_entity.id
_entity.type
_entity.pdbx_description
1 polymer ?
#
loop_
_entity_poly.entity_id
_entity_poly.type
_entity_poly.pdbx_seq_one_letter_code
_entity_poly.pdbx_strand_id
1 'polypeptide(L)'
;NQLGDGQNSRETLKVDWESILPIKLTENSISCMMTKEELMRKAIELSKENVANGGGPFGAVIATKEGEIIATGVNRVTASCDPTAHAEVSAIRAAATELGTFNLSGYEIYTSCEPCPMCLGAIYWARLDKMYYANNKTDAKNIGFDDSFIYDELELKPADRKLPSEVLLHNEAIKAFEEWSAKEDKVEY
;
A
#
# COMPACT_ATOMS: atom_id res chain seq x y z
N ASN A 1 70.27 23.78 7.18
CA ASN A 1 69.04 23.99 7.92
C ASN A 1 68.06 24.80 7.10
N GLN A 2 67.47 24.22 6.09
CA GLN A 2 66.43 24.88 5.29
C GLN A 2 65.22 24.01 5.29
N LEU A 3 64.12 24.54 5.81
CA LEU A 3 62.80 23.97 5.75
C LEU A 3 62.22 24.23 4.36
N GLY A 4 61.82 23.17 3.67
CA GLY A 4 61.19 23.25 2.36
C GLY A 4 59.68 23.39 2.49
N ASP A 5 59.15 24.46 1.90
CA ASP A 5 57.73 24.73 1.78
C ASP A 5 57.10 23.78 0.76
N GLY A 6 56.27 22.86 1.25
CA GLY A 6 55.42 22.00 0.42
C GLY A 6 54.10 22.70 0.08
N GLN A 7 54.02 23.32 -1.10
CA GLN A 7 52.75 23.78 -1.65
C GLN A 7 51.86 22.58 -2.05
N ASN A 8 50.79 22.40 -1.31
CA ASN A 8 49.75 21.43 -1.61
C ASN A 8 48.69 22.08 -2.52
N SER A 9 48.87 21.96 -3.81
CA SER A 9 47.89 22.38 -4.81
C SER A 9 46.73 21.38 -4.85
N ARG A 10 45.64 21.77 -4.23
CA ARG A 10 44.36 21.05 -4.42
C ARG A 10 43.83 21.36 -5.82
N GLU A 11 44.03 20.47 -6.78
CA GLU A 11 43.27 20.49 -8.03
C GLU A 11 41.80 20.16 -7.72
N THR A 12 40.94 21.16 -7.80
CA THR A 12 39.51 21.02 -7.80
C THR A 12 39.09 20.47 -9.16
N LEU A 13 38.77 19.17 -9.20
CA LEU A 13 38.10 18.57 -10.34
C LEU A 13 36.77 19.29 -10.55
N LYS A 14 36.70 20.13 -11.57
CA LYS A 14 35.46 20.73 -12.04
C LYS A 14 34.68 19.62 -12.72
N VAL A 15 33.64 19.11 -12.03
CA VAL A 15 32.66 18.22 -12.63
C VAL A 15 31.85 19.07 -13.61
N ASP A 16 31.92 18.72 -14.88
CA ASP A 16 31.12 19.34 -15.94
C ASP A 16 29.68 18.80 -15.86
N TRP A 17 28.82 19.53 -15.22
CA TRP A 17 27.42 19.16 -15.02
C TRP A 17 26.60 19.20 -16.32
N GLU A 18 27.08 19.85 -17.36
CA GLU A 18 26.40 19.89 -18.66
C GLU A 18 26.55 18.61 -19.46
N SER A 19 27.54 17.77 -19.15
CA SER A 19 27.73 16.46 -19.79
C SER A 19 26.85 15.36 -19.17
N ILE A 20 26.15 15.63 -18.04
CA ILE A 20 25.17 14.75 -17.42
C ILE A 20 23.76 15.31 -17.70
N LEU A 21 23.53 15.72 -18.92
CA LEU A 21 22.15 16.01 -19.33
C LEU A 21 21.37 14.70 -19.37
N PRO A 22 20.12 14.70 -18.82
CA PRO A 22 19.29 13.51 -18.84
C PRO A 22 19.09 13.07 -20.28
N ILE A 23 19.18 11.77 -20.51
CA ILE A 23 18.71 11.11 -21.70
C ILE A 23 17.42 11.81 -22.11
N LYS A 24 17.41 12.45 -23.29
CA LYS A 24 16.17 12.98 -23.87
C LYS A 24 15.17 11.84 -23.85
N LEU A 25 14.19 11.93 -22.95
CA LEU A 25 12.99 11.13 -23.03
C LEU A 25 12.40 11.41 -24.40
N THR A 26 12.58 10.48 -25.31
CA THR A 26 11.92 10.52 -26.62
C THR A 26 10.42 10.51 -26.31
N GLU A 27 9.71 11.48 -26.86
CA GLU A 27 8.27 11.70 -26.76
C GLU A 27 7.42 10.56 -27.37
N ASN A 28 7.75 9.31 -27.03
CA ASN A 28 7.03 8.13 -27.49
C ASN A 28 6.85 7.06 -26.39
N SER A 29 6.85 7.41 -25.11
CA SER A 29 6.12 6.61 -24.14
C SER A 29 4.68 7.09 -24.12
N ILE A 30 3.89 6.69 -25.11
CA ILE A 30 2.45 6.52 -24.90
C ILE A 30 2.38 5.52 -23.78
N SER A 31 2.20 6.00 -22.54
CA SER A 31 1.83 5.17 -21.40
C SER A 31 0.60 4.41 -21.90
N CYS A 32 0.74 3.12 -22.16
CA CYS A 32 -0.36 2.31 -22.66
C CYS A 32 -1.36 2.22 -21.52
N MET A 33 -2.38 3.07 -21.57
CA MET A 33 -3.48 3.06 -20.61
C MET A 33 -4.12 1.69 -20.67
N MET A 34 -4.10 0.97 -19.55
CA MET A 34 -4.62 -0.39 -19.48
C MET A 34 -6.13 -0.37 -19.30
N THR A 35 -6.80 -1.29 -19.95
CA THR A 35 -8.22 -1.57 -19.69
C THR A 35 -8.41 -2.19 -18.30
N LYS A 36 -9.63 -2.19 -17.80
CA LYS A 36 -9.96 -2.81 -16.50
C LYS A 36 -9.63 -4.30 -16.48
N GLU A 37 -9.85 -4.99 -17.58
CA GLU A 37 -9.52 -6.39 -17.75
C GLU A 37 -8.00 -6.62 -17.74
N GLU A 38 -7.21 -5.73 -18.30
CA GLU A 38 -5.75 -5.83 -18.29
C GLU A 38 -5.20 -5.55 -16.88
N LEU A 39 -5.74 -4.55 -16.17
CA LEU A 39 -5.39 -4.28 -14.77
C LEU A 39 -5.71 -5.47 -13.87
N MET A 40 -6.89 -6.09 -14.07
CA MET A 40 -7.26 -7.30 -13.33
C MET A 40 -6.34 -8.49 -13.68
N ARG A 41 -5.99 -8.69 -14.96
CA ARG A 41 -5.02 -9.72 -15.35
C ARG A 41 -3.67 -9.49 -14.68
N LYS A 42 -3.25 -8.22 -14.53
CA LYS A 42 -2.01 -7.89 -13.80
C LYS A 42 -2.10 -8.28 -12.34
N ALA A 43 -3.20 -8.01 -11.65
CA ALA A 43 -3.41 -8.46 -10.27
C ALA A 43 -3.38 -10.00 -10.15
N ILE A 44 -4.00 -10.71 -11.10
CA ILE A 44 -3.99 -12.18 -11.16
C ILE A 44 -2.58 -12.70 -11.45
N GLU A 45 -1.83 -12.09 -12.36
CA GLU A 45 -0.43 -12.44 -12.65
C GLU A 45 0.43 -12.33 -11.40
N LEU A 46 0.36 -11.19 -10.70
CA LEU A 46 1.07 -10.95 -9.44
C LEU A 46 0.75 -12.02 -8.39
N SER A 47 -0.52 -12.45 -8.29
CA SER A 47 -0.92 -13.51 -7.36
C SER A 47 -0.25 -14.85 -7.69
N LYS A 48 -0.15 -15.22 -8.98
CA LYS A 48 0.51 -16.44 -9.45
C LYS A 48 2.02 -16.41 -9.23
N GLU A 49 2.65 -15.29 -9.58
CA GLU A 49 4.09 -15.08 -9.35
C GLU A 49 4.42 -15.18 -7.86
N ASN A 50 3.55 -14.61 -7.00
CA ASN A 50 3.75 -14.67 -5.55
C ASN A 50 3.68 -16.10 -5.02
N VAL A 51 2.77 -16.94 -5.52
CA VAL A 51 2.73 -18.39 -5.19
C VAL A 51 4.03 -19.06 -5.59
N ALA A 52 4.53 -18.81 -6.81
CA ALA A 52 5.79 -19.37 -7.27
C ALA A 52 6.99 -18.95 -6.40
N ASN A 53 6.90 -17.78 -5.76
CA ASN A 53 7.91 -17.25 -4.85
C ASN A 53 7.66 -17.60 -3.36
N GLY A 54 6.74 -18.52 -3.06
CA GLY A 54 6.46 -18.99 -1.71
C GLY A 54 5.52 -18.10 -0.89
N GLY A 55 4.85 -17.14 -1.50
CA GLY A 55 3.84 -16.29 -0.85
C GLY A 55 2.40 -16.79 -1.06
N GLY A 56 1.43 -16.11 -0.45
CA GLY A 56 0.02 -16.40 -0.63
C GLY A 56 -0.53 -15.98 -2.01
N PRO A 57 -1.64 -16.59 -2.49
CA PRO A 57 -2.16 -16.42 -3.85
C PRO A 57 -2.96 -15.11 -4.03
N PHE A 58 -2.39 -13.98 -3.59
CA PHE A 58 -3.07 -12.69 -3.60
C PHE A 58 -2.18 -11.61 -4.21
N GLY A 59 -2.76 -10.83 -5.13
CA GLY A 59 -2.15 -9.70 -5.79
C GLY A 59 -3.14 -8.55 -5.93
N ALA A 60 -2.64 -7.32 -5.89
CA ALA A 60 -3.44 -6.10 -6.03
C ALA A 60 -2.71 -5.06 -6.88
N VAL A 61 -3.50 -4.24 -7.56
CA VAL A 61 -3.06 -3.12 -8.39
C VAL A 61 -3.88 -1.90 -8.03
N ILE A 62 -3.23 -0.75 -7.81
CA ILE A 62 -3.89 0.55 -7.72
C ILE A 62 -3.56 1.33 -8.98
N ALA A 63 -4.58 1.86 -9.62
CA ALA A 63 -4.46 2.58 -10.89
C ALA A 63 -5.36 3.81 -10.93
N THR A 64 -5.07 4.72 -11.87
CA THR A 64 -5.98 5.81 -12.24
C THR A 64 -7.20 5.26 -12.97
N LYS A 65 -8.24 6.07 -13.10
CA LYS A 65 -9.45 5.71 -13.89
C LYS A 65 -9.16 5.52 -15.37
N GLU A 66 -8.09 6.15 -15.86
CA GLU A 66 -7.61 6.06 -17.23
C GLU A 66 -6.78 4.79 -17.48
N GLY A 67 -6.36 4.07 -16.44
CA GLY A 67 -5.65 2.81 -16.56
C GLY A 67 -4.14 2.88 -16.37
N GLU A 68 -3.62 3.96 -15.77
CA GLU A 68 -2.22 4.05 -15.36
C GLU A 68 -2.01 3.37 -14.01
N ILE A 69 -1.08 2.43 -13.91
CA ILE A 69 -0.72 1.76 -12.65
C ILE A 69 0.13 2.70 -11.80
N ILE A 70 -0.33 2.95 -10.57
CA ILE A 70 0.40 3.73 -9.57
C ILE A 70 1.23 2.82 -8.68
N ALA A 71 0.65 1.71 -8.22
CA ALA A 71 1.34 0.77 -7.36
C ALA A 71 0.76 -0.63 -7.47
N THR A 72 1.54 -1.61 -7.06
CA THR A 72 1.14 -3.01 -6.96
C THR A 72 1.45 -3.55 -5.56
N GLY A 73 0.78 -4.64 -5.18
CA GLY A 73 1.03 -5.34 -3.93
C GLY A 73 0.80 -6.83 -4.08
N VAL A 74 1.52 -7.60 -3.28
CA VAL A 74 1.34 -9.05 -3.14
C VAL A 74 1.28 -9.40 -1.65
N ASN A 75 0.73 -10.55 -1.32
CA ASN A 75 0.71 -11.04 0.05
C ASN A 75 2.14 -11.35 0.54
N ARG A 76 2.56 -10.70 1.62
CA ARG A 76 3.89 -10.82 2.21
C ARG A 76 3.85 -11.28 3.68
N VAL A 77 2.73 -11.79 4.14
CA VAL A 77 2.53 -12.17 5.56
C VAL A 77 3.68 -13.03 6.08
N THR A 78 4.02 -14.10 5.37
CA THR A 78 5.09 -15.03 5.77
C THR A 78 6.48 -14.42 5.57
N ALA A 79 6.71 -13.71 4.46
CA ALA A 79 8.01 -13.15 4.11
C ALA A 79 8.43 -12.00 5.03
N SER A 80 7.48 -11.22 5.55
CA SER A 80 7.74 -10.07 6.42
C SER A 80 7.36 -10.31 7.89
N CYS A 81 6.86 -11.50 8.24
CA CYS A 81 6.31 -11.80 9.57
C CYS A 81 5.27 -10.74 10.02
N ASP A 82 4.48 -10.24 9.09
CA ASP A 82 3.46 -9.22 9.31
C ASP A 82 2.09 -9.75 8.90
N PRO A 83 1.19 -10.08 9.85
CA PRO A 83 -0.13 -10.60 9.53
C PRO A 83 -1.03 -9.60 8.79
N THR A 84 -0.65 -8.34 8.76
CA THR A 84 -1.40 -7.29 8.04
C THR A 84 -0.91 -7.08 6.60
N ALA A 85 0.20 -7.69 6.20
CA ALA A 85 0.81 -7.50 4.88
C ALA A 85 0.07 -8.28 3.77
N HIS A 86 -1.23 -8.10 3.67
CA HIS A 86 -2.05 -8.56 2.56
C HIS A 86 -1.73 -7.75 1.28
N ALA A 87 -2.10 -8.28 0.13
CA ALA A 87 -1.80 -7.66 -1.16
C ALA A 87 -2.36 -6.24 -1.28
N GLU A 88 -3.60 -6.03 -0.83
CA GLU A 88 -4.29 -4.74 -0.87
C GLU A 88 -3.62 -3.72 0.05
N VAL A 89 -3.32 -4.11 1.28
CA VAL A 89 -2.61 -3.25 2.25
C VAL A 89 -1.23 -2.89 1.73
N SER A 90 -0.52 -3.84 1.13
CA SER A 90 0.79 -3.62 0.50
C SER A 90 0.69 -2.62 -0.66
N ALA A 91 -0.32 -2.76 -1.53
CA ALA A 91 -0.57 -1.84 -2.64
C ALA A 91 -0.93 -0.43 -2.16
N ILE A 92 -1.81 -0.30 -1.14
CA ILE A 92 -2.19 0.99 -0.54
C ILE A 92 -0.97 1.70 0.04
N ARG A 93 -0.13 0.99 0.80
CA ARG A 93 1.11 1.56 1.37
C ARG A 93 2.05 2.05 0.28
N ALA A 94 2.24 1.25 -0.77
CA ALA A 94 3.09 1.63 -1.90
C ALA A 94 2.54 2.85 -2.65
N ALA A 95 1.24 2.88 -2.96
CA ALA A 95 0.60 4.02 -3.62
C ALA A 95 0.65 5.30 -2.78
N ALA A 96 0.37 5.21 -1.48
CA ALA A 96 0.44 6.34 -0.57
C ALA A 96 1.85 6.93 -0.48
N THR A 97 2.87 6.06 -0.48
CA THR A 97 4.28 6.47 -0.49
C THR A 97 4.65 7.13 -1.81
N GLU A 98 4.29 6.54 -2.95
CA GLU A 98 4.59 7.06 -4.28
C GLU A 98 3.95 8.45 -4.51
N LEU A 99 2.70 8.59 -4.09
CA LEU A 99 1.94 9.84 -4.26
C LEU A 99 2.20 10.87 -3.15
N GLY A 100 2.88 10.49 -2.07
CA GLY A 100 3.13 11.37 -0.93
C GLY A 100 1.85 11.79 -0.19
N THR A 101 0.79 10.97 -0.22
CA THR A 101 -0.50 11.27 0.41
C THR A 101 -1.18 10.01 0.95
N PHE A 102 -1.94 10.14 2.03
CA PHE A 102 -2.81 9.09 2.55
C PHE A 102 -4.18 9.05 1.87
N ASN A 103 -4.55 10.09 1.13
CA ASN A 103 -5.83 10.19 0.44
C ASN A 103 -5.67 9.75 -1.02
N LEU A 104 -6.21 8.58 -1.35
CA LEU A 104 -6.17 7.97 -2.68
C LEU A 104 -7.49 8.15 -3.44
N SER A 105 -8.25 9.22 -3.14
CA SER A 105 -9.44 9.58 -3.94
C SER A 105 -9.04 9.81 -5.40
N GLY A 106 -9.86 9.33 -6.32
CA GLY A 106 -9.56 9.39 -7.76
C GLY A 106 -8.90 8.12 -8.31
N TYR A 107 -8.46 7.21 -7.43
CA TYR A 107 -7.85 5.94 -7.83
C TYR A 107 -8.78 4.75 -7.60
N GLU A 108 -8.54 3.67 -8.33
CA GLU A 108 -9.29 2.42 -8.26
C GLU A 108 -8.33 1.28 -7.87
N ILE A 109 -8.86 0.25 -7.18
CA ILE A 109 -8.09 -0.94 -6.81
C ILE A 109 -8.65 -2.19 -7.51
N TYR A 110 -7.73 -3.02 -8.01
CA TYR A 110 -8.00 -4.30 -8.64
C TYR A 110 -7.33 -5.39 -7.82
N THR A 111 -8.10 -6.34 -7.28
CA THR A 111 -7.61 -7.41 -6.42
C THR A 111 -7.89 -8.77 -7.02
N SER A 112 -6.96 -9.71 -6.92
CA SER A 112 -7.15 -11.07 -7.43
C SER A 112 -8.21 -11.86 -6.65
N CYS A 113 -8.58 -11.38 -5.47
CA CYS A 113 -9.61 -11.96 -4.61
C CYS A 113 -10.39 -10.85 -3.88
N GLU A 114 -11.65 -11.12 -3.53
CA GLU A 114 -12.48 -10.26 -2.69
C GLU A 114 -11.75 -9.93 -1.39
N PRO A 115 -11.58 -8.63 -1.04
CA PRO A 115 -10.87 -8.22 0.16
C PRO A 115 -11.53 -8.73 1.46
N CYS A 116 -10.69 -9.20 2.38
CA CYS A 116 -11.12 -9.53 3.73
C CYS A 116 -11.56 -8.27 4.51
N PRO A 117 -12.19 -8.38 5.69
CA PRO A 117 -12.64 -7.22 6.46
C PRO A 117 -11.53 -6.21 6.79
N MET A 118 -10.31 -6.66 7.06
CA MET A 118 -9.16 -5.78 7.29
C MET A 118 -8.82 -4.96 6.04
N CYS A 119 -8.72 -5.62 4.89
CA CYS A 119 -8.39 -4.97 3.62
C CYS A 119 -9.50 -4.04 3.16
N LEU A 120 -10.76 -4.44 3.32
CA LEU A 120 -11.91 -3.59 3.02
C LEU A 120 -11.88 -2.32 3.87
N GLY A 121 -11.61 -2.43 5.17
CA GLY A 121 -11.40 -1.28 6.04
C GLY A 121 -10.27 -0.37 5.56
N ALA A 122 -9.13 -0.96 5.14
CA ALA A 122 -8.00 -0.19 4.60
C ALA A 122 -8.36 0.55 3.30
N ILE A 123 -9.15 -0.07 2.41
CA ILE A 123 -9.64 0.53 1.17
C ILE A 123 -10.53 1.76 1.47
N TYR A 124 -11.42 1.66 2.45
CA TYR A 124 -12.24 2.80 2.91
C TYR A 124 -11.38 3.91 3.53
N TRP A 125 -10.42 3.58 4.39
CA TRP A 125 -9.51 4.57 4.97
C TRP A 125 -8.64 5.27 3.93
N ALA A 126 -8.23 4.54 2.89
CA ALA A 126 -7.49 5.11 1.76
C ALA A 126 -8.38 5.96 0.84
N ARG A 127 -9.70 5.94 0.97
CA ARG A 127 -10.69 6.67 0.14
C ARG A 127 -10.61 6.31 -1.36
N LEU A 128 -10.29 5.05 -1.67
CA LEU A 128 -10.33 4.58 -3.06
C LEU A 128 -11.74 4.65 -3.62
N ASP A 129 -11.89 5.13 -4.86
CA ASP A 129 -13.18 5.39 -5.47
C ASP A 129 -13.94 4.12 -5.84
N LYS A 130 -13.22 3.07 -6.22
CA LYS A 130 -13.82 1.82 -6.65
C LYS A 130 -12.88 0.62 -6.47
N MET A 131 -13.50 -0.52 -6.22
CA MET A 131 -12.83 -1.81 -6.06
C MET A 131 -13.38 -2.80 -7.09
N TYR A 132 -12.48 -3.56 -7.70
CA TYR A 132 -12.76 -4.71 -8.55
C TYR A 132 -12.06 -5.94 -7.99
N TYR A 133 -12.70 -7.08 -8.03
CA TYR A 133 -12.09 -8.34 -7.60
C TYR A 133 -12.46 -9.50 -8.53
N ALA A 134 -11.60 -10.53 -8.58
CA ALA A 134 -11.79 -11.68 -9.45
C ALA A 134 -12.39 -12.87 -8.69
N ASN A 135 -11.63 -13.53 -7.81
CA ASN A 135 -12.14 -14.60 -6.94
C ASN A 135 -13.01 -13.99 -5.83
N ASN A 136 -13.96 -14.75 -5.33
CA ASN A 136 -14.79 -14.36 -4.19
C ASN A 136 -14.29 -15.01 -2.88
N LYS A 137 -14.88 -14.60 -1.75
CA LYS A 137 -14.52 -15.14 -0.42
C LYS A 137 -14.76 -16.64 -0.28
N THR A 138 -15.71 -17.24 -1.03
CA THR A 138 -15.93 -18.69 -1.04
C THR A 138 -14.77 -19.42 -1.70
N ASP A 139 -14.21 -18.86 -2.79
CA ASP A 139 -13.03 -19.40 -3.45
C ASP A 139 -11.82 -19.39 -2.50
N ALA A 140 -11.62 -18.29 -1.75
CA ALA A 140 -10.57 -18.17 -0.75
C ALA A 140 -10.74 -19.20 0.38
N LYS A 141 -11.96 -19.36 0.91
CA LYS A 141 -12.29 -20.35 1.92
C LYS A 141 -11.95 -21.78 1.48
N ASN A 142 -12.26 -22.13 0.23
CA ASN A 142 -12.01 -23.47 -0.31
C ASN A 142 -10.53 -23.85 -0.35
N ILE A 143 -9.62 -22.89 -0.33
CA ILE A 143 -8.17 -23.11 -0.28
C ILE A 143 -7.56 -22.83 1.10
N GLY A 144 -8.40 -22.67 2.14
CA GLY A 144 -7.96 -22.54 3.54
C GLY A 144 -7.86 -21.10 4.06
N PHE A 145 -8.21 -20.09 3.28
CA PHE A 145 -8.26 -18.69 3.71
C PHE A 145 -9.71 -18.28 4.04
N ASP A 146 -10.22 -18.78 5.19
CA ASP A 146 -11.58 -18.49 5.65
C ASP A 146 -11.60 -17.28 6.59
N ASP A 147 -12.09 -16.15 6.09
CA ASP A 147 -12.29 -14.92 6.85
C ASP A 147 -13.76 -14.68 7.24
N SER A 148 -14.67 -15.63 6.93
CA SER A 148 -16.09 -15.48 7.18
C SER A 148 -16.41 -15.26 8.66
N PHE A 149 -15.64 -15.89 9.55
CA PHE A 149 -15.83 -15.73 10.99
C PHE A 149 -15.59 -14.27 11.45
N ILE A 150 -14.74 -13.49 10.75
CA ILE A 150 -14.47 -12.08 11.12
C ILE A 150 -15.71 -11.25 10.81
N TYR A 151 -16.38 -11.50 9.68
CA TYR A 151 -17.65 -10.83 9.35
C TYR A 151 -18.69 -11.09 10.42
N ASP A 152 -18.86 -12.36 10.83
CA ASP A 152 -19.80 -12.75 11.89
C ASP A 152 -19.46 -12.07 13.23
N GLU A 153 -18.18 -12.03 13.61
CA GLU A 153 -17.71 -11.37 14.84
C GLU A 153 -17.95 -9.85 14.84
N LEU A 154 -17.83 -9.19 13.68
CA LEU A 154 -18.07 -7.76 13.56
C LEU A 154 -19.55 -7.37 13.77
N GLU A 155 -20.50 -8.27 13.49
CA GLU A 155 -21.91 -8.05 13.74
C GLU A 155 -22.30 -8.19 15.23
N LEU A 156 -21.45 -8.88 16.02
CA LEU A 156 -21.70 -9.08 17.44
C LEU A 156 -21.34 -7.85 18.27
N LYS A 157 -22.04 -7.68 19.40
CA LYS A 157 -21.62 -6.73 20.44
C LYS A 157 -20.23 -7.15 20.98
N PRO A 158 -19.38 -6.21 21.40
CA PRO A 158 -18.04 -6.56 21.91
C PRO A 158 -18.03 -7.64 23.00
N ALA A 159 -19.03 -7.64 23.88
CA ALA A 159 -19.14 -8.62 24.97
C ALA A 159 -19.48 -10.05 24.50
N ASP A 160 -20.03 -10.19 23.29
CA ASP A 160 -20.48 -11.46 22.73
C ASP A 160 -19.45 -12.07 21.76
N ARG A 161 -18.35 -11.35 21.49
CA ARG A 161 -17.28 -11.79 20.58
C ARG A 161 -16.40 -12.87 21.20
N LYS A 162 -15.86 -13.75 20.37
CA LYS A 162 -14.89 -14.76 20.80
C LYS A 162 -13.59 -14.17 21.34
N LEU A 163 -13.19 -12.99 20.82
CA LEU A 163 -12.05 -12.25 21.36
C LEU A 163 -12.54 -11.40 22.53
N PRO A 164 -12.22 -11.77 23.79
CA PRO A 164 -12.63 -10.99 24.96
C PRO A 164 -12.04 -9.59 24.91
N SER A 165 -12.84 -8.60 25.27
CA SER A 165 -12.42 -7.21 25.36
C SER A 165 -12.99 -6.54 26.59
N GLU A 166 -12.21 -5.65 27.19
CA GLU A 166 -12.56 -4.89 28.39
C GLU A 166 -12.14 -3.43 28.20
N VAL A 167 -12.97 -2.50 28.68
CA VAL A 167 -12.62 -1.08 28.70
C VAL A 167 -11.73 -0.81 29.90
N LEU A 168 -10.53 -0.26 29.65
CA LEU A 168 -9.57 0.07 30.69
C LEU A 168 -9.10 1.52 30.53
N LEU A 169 -9.06 2.25 31.65
CA LEU A 169 -8.55 3.64 31.77
C LEU A 169 -9.19 4.66 30.81
N HIS A 170 -10.48 4.53 30.50
CA HIS A 170 -11.20 5.42 29.59
C HIS A 170 -11.04 6.91 29.98
N ASN A 171 -11.18 7.27 31.27
CA ASN A 171 -11.08 8.65 31.74
C ASN A 171 -9.68 9.26 31.61
N GLU A 172 -8.65 8.44 31.46
CA GLU A 172 -7.30 8.90 31.16
C GLU A 172 -7.11 9.04 29.65
N ALA A 173 -7.57 8.04 28.89
CA ALA A 173 -7.41 7.99 27.43
C ALA A 173 -8.16 9.12 26.71
N ILE A 174 -9.33 9.54 27.22
CA ILE A 174 -10.16 10.59 26.59
C ILE A 174 -9.41 11.94 26.50
N LYS A 175 -8.46 12.19 27.38
CA LYS A 175 -7.67 13.44 27.38
C LYS A 175 -6.89 13.65 26.08
N ALA A 176 -6.38 12.57 25.47
CA ALA A 176 -5.71 12.66 24.18
C ALA A 176 -6.66 13.12 23.06
N PHE A 177 -7.94 12.75 23.13
CA PHE A 177 -8.95 13.20 22.16
C PHE A 177 -9.34 14.67 22.40
N GLU A 178 -9.37 15.10 23.66
CA GLU A 178 -9.60 16.51 24.02
C GLU A 178 -8.45 17.38 23.52
N GLU A 179 -7.19 16.94 23.73
CA GLU A 179 -5.98 17.62 23.23
C GLU A 179 -5.97 17.68 21.70
N TRP A 180 -6.27 16.55 21.02
CA TRP A 180 -6.41 16.53 19.57
C TRP A 180 -7.47 17.49 19.07
N SER A 181 -8.64 17.50 19.72
CA SER A 181 -9.78 18.37 19.34
C SER A 181 -9.43 19.84 19.46
N ALA A 182 -8.63 20.21 20.47
CA ALA A 182 -8.18 21.58 20.72
C ALA A 182 -7.04 22.03 19.77
N LYS A 183 -6.42 21.12 19.04
CA LYS A 183 -5.32 21.43 18.14
C LYS A 183 -5.81 22.20 16.92
N GLU A 184 -5.24 23.38 16.64
CA GLU A 184 -5.62 24.23 15.50
C GLU A 184 -5.06 23.70 14.17
N ASP A 185 -3.88 23.07 14.19
CA ASP A 185 -3.14 22.54 13.03
C ASP A 185 -3.36 21.05 12.80
N LYS A 186 -4.43 20.48 13.35
CA LYS A 186 -4.73 19.05 13.17
C LYS A 186 -5.07 18.71 11.72
N VAL A 187 -4.57 17.59 11.27
CA VAL A 187 -4.92 16.99 9.95
C VAL A 187 -5.86 15.82 10.21
N GLU A 188 -7.08 15.93 9.71
CA GLU A 188 -8.06 14.85 9.77
C GLU A 188 -7.83 13.89 8.59
N TYR A 189 -7.92 12.59 8.85
CA TYR A 189 -7.68 11.53 7.86
C TYR A 189 -8.76 10.46 7.89
#